data_413537d104406ef89e13a73894409909
#
_entry.id   413537d104406ef89e13a73894409909
#
_cell.length_a   1.000
_cell.length_b   1.000
_cell.length_c   1.000
_cell.angle_alpha   90.00
_cell.angle_beta   90.00
_cell.angle_gamma   90.00
#
_symmetry.space_group_name_H-M   'P 1'
#
loop_
_entity.id
_entity.type
_entity.pdbx_description
1 polymer ?
#
loop_
_entity_poly.entity_id
_entity_poly.type
_entity_poly.pdbx_seq_one_letter_code
_entity_poly.pdbx_strand_id
1 'polypeptide(L)'
;MAVRSQNRFEGRVAVVTGAGQGMGKQVAVDMAAEGAKVVISDILQDKIDEVVNEIQSARGECLGILCDVSVRKQVDEMIQKTIDAFGRVDILINNAGLLKTGTIEELSDEMIDRTLDINVKGVLYAIRAVTPIMKSQKYGRIVNVASITGKRGDNTTYIVYGGSKGAVITMTRSAARALGPYGVTVNAIAPHAVMTTMMSYWDEEKKKSIADKIPVKRLGTVHDMSYLMMFLASDESSFITGETININGGYYMD
;
A
#
# COMPACT_ATOMS: atom_id res chain seq x y z
N MET A 1 -13.40 3.08 -24.28
CA MET A 1 -12.91 1.92 -23.49
C MET A 1 -11.41 1.87 -23.67
N ALA A 2 -10.63 2.14 -22.61
CA ALA A 2 -9.19 1.92 -22.67
C ALA A 2 -8.95 0.42 -22.82
N VAL A 3 -8.20 0.02 -23.84
CA VAL A 3 -7.71 -1.35 -23.96
C VAL A 3 -6.78 -1.57 -22.77
N ARG A 4 -7.25 -2.24 -21.72
CA ARG A 4 -6.37 -2.71 -20.66
C ARG A 4 -5.37 -3.64 -21.31
N SER A 5 -4.09 -3.33 -21.17
CA SER A 5 -3.02 -4.26 -21.52
C SER A 5 -3.21 -5.50 -20.62
N GLN A 6 -3.73 -6.57 -21.17
CA GLN A 6 -3.79 -7.85 -20.45
C GLN A 6 -2.34 -8.31 -20.24
N ASN A 7 -2.03 -8.79 -19.01
CA ASN A 7 -0.74 -9.35 -18.61
C ASN A 7 0.42 -8.35 -18.39
N ARG A 8 0.17 -7.14 -17.91
CA ARG A 8 1.24 -6.17 -17.54
C ARG A 8 2.24 -6.73 -16.53
N PHE A 9 1.81 -7.66 -15.71
CA PHE A 9 2.63 -8.24 -14.62
C PHE A 9 2.98 -9.71 -14.86
N GLU A 10 2.88 -10.20 -16.10
CA GLU A 10 3.26 -11.57 -16.43
C GLU A 10 4.69 -11.88 -15.97
N GLY A 11 4.84 -12.98 -15.21
CA GLY A 11 6.13 -13.39 -14.65
C GLY A 11 6.66 -12.54 -13.49
N ARG A 12 5.92 -11.54 -13.00
CA ARG A 12 6.26 -10.72 -11.84
C ARG A 12 5.68 -11.29 -10.55
N VAL A 13 6.42 -11.11 -9.46
CA VAL A 13 5.99 -11.48 -8.10
C VAL A 13 5.75 -10.23 -7.28
N ALA A 14 4.52 -10.06 -6.79
CA ALA A 14 4.09 -8.92 -6.00
C ALA A 14 3.79 -9.33 -4.56
N VAL A 15 4.36 -8.62 -3.59
CA VAL A 15 4.01 -8.73 -2.16
C VAL A 15 3.16 -7.53 -1.78
N VAL A 16 1.95 -7.78 -1.25
CA VAL A 16 1.02 -6.74 -0.81
C VAL A 16 0.73 -6.92 0.67
N THR A 17 1.07 -5.91 1.49
CA THR A 17 0.80 -5.92 2.92
C THR A 17 -0.56 -5.30 3.24
N GLY A 18 -1.26 -5.82 4.28
CA GLY A 18 -2.64 -5.39 4.59
C GLY A 18 -3.59 -5.71 3.43
N ALA A 19 -3.42 -6.87 2.81
CA ALA A 19 -4.10 -7.28 1.59
C ALA A 19 -5.39 -8.08 1.83
N GLY A 20 -5.79 -8.30 3.08
CA GLY A 20 -7.02 -9.02 3.41
C GLY A 20 -8.31 -8.25 3.10
N GLN A 21 -8.23 -6.92 2.96
CA GLN A 21 -9.40 -6.08 2.69
C GLN A 21 -9.02 -4.72 2.05
N GLY A 22 -10.04 -3.97 1.64
CA GLY A 22 -9.91 -2.58 1.18
C GLY A 22 -8.98 -2.41 -0.03
N MET A 23 -8.10 -1.40 0.03
CA MET A 23 -7.20 -1.05 -1.08
C MET A 23 -6.17 -2.14 -1.36
N GLY A 24 -5.64 -2.77 -0.28
CA GLY A 24 -4.66 -3.86 -0.42
C GLY A 24 -5.26 -5.09 -1.10
N LYS A 25 -6.46 -5.51 -0.70
CA LYS A 25 -7.20 -6.58 -1.39
C LYS A 25 -7.40 -6.24 -2.86
N GLN A 26 -7.91 -5.03 -3.15
CA GLN A 26 -8.22 -4.66 -4.53
C GLN A 26 -6.98 -4.68 -5.44
N VAL A 27 -5.86 -4.10 -5.00
CA VAL A 27 -4.65 -4.12 -5.83
C VAL A 27 -4.08 -5.53 -6.00
N ALA A 28 -4.19 -6.40 -4.97
CA ALA A 28 -3.76 -7.80 -5.07
C ALA A 28 -4.58 -8.56 -6.12
N VAL A 29 -5.92 -8.43 -6.10
CA VAL A 29 -6.82 -9.05 -7.08
C VAL A 29 -6.56 -8.51 -8.50
N ASP A 30 -6.45 -7.20 -8.65
CA ASP A 30 -6.21 -6.59 -9.97
C ASP A 30 -4.83 -6.97 -10.55
N MET A 31 -3.77 -7.05 -9.71
CA MET A 31 -2.45 -7.51 -10.15
C MET A 31 -2.45 -8.98 -10.58
N ALA A 32 -3.14 -9.84 -9.81
CA ALA A 32 -3.30 -11.25 -10.19
C ALA A 32 -4.05 -11.40 -11.52
N ALA A 33 -5.10 -10.60 -11.74
CA ALA A 33 -5.85 -10.58 -13.01
C ALA A 33 -5.01 -10.12 -14.21
N GLU A 34 -3.89 -9.42 -13.96
CA GLU A 34 -2.93 -8.99 -14.97
C GLU A 34 -1.63 -9.82 -14.97
N GLY A 35 -1.68 -11.05 -14.45
CA GLY A 35 -0.64 -12.05 -14.59
C GLY A 35 0.44 -12.07 -13.50
N ALA A 36 0.32 -11.25 -12.44
CA ALA A 36 1.24 -11.33 -11.31
C ALA A 36 1.00 -12.59 -10.47
N LYS A 37 2.07 -13.15 -9.91
CA LYS A 37 2.00 -14.03 -8.75
C LYS A 37 1.94 -13.14 -7.50
N VAL A 38 0.89 -13.28 -6.69
CA VAL A 38 0.64 -12.31 -5.61
C VAL A 38 0.73 -12.95 -4.24
N VAL A 39 1.52 -12.36 -3.36
CA VAL A 39 1.53 -12.68 -1.93
C VAL A 39 0.57 -11.74 -1.21
N ILE A 40 -0.46 -12.34 -0.62
CA ILE A 40 -1.48 -11.68 0.21
C ILE A 40 -1.02 -11.76 1.66
N SER A 41 -0.62 -10.62 2.23
CA SER A 41 -0.18 -10.57 3.62
C SER A 41 -1.11 -9.70 4.47
N ASP A 42 -1.59 -10.25 5.58
CA ASP A 42 -2.45 -9.57 6.55
C ASP A 42 -2.26 -10.17 7.95
N ILE A 43 -2.86 -9.56 8.97
CA ILE A 43 -2.94 -10.10 10.34
C ILE A 43 -4.21 -10.94 10.57
N LEU A 44 -5.13 -10.98 9.62
CA LEU A 44 -6.42 -11.68 9.71
C LEU A 44 -6.41 -12.87 8.74
N GLN A 45 -6.25 -14.07 9.28
CA GLN A 45 -6.15 -15.30 8.47
C GLN A 45 -7.41 -15.55 7.62
N ASP A 46 -8.59 -15.34 8.19
CA ASP A 46 -9.87 -15.48 7.48
C ASP A 46 -9.95 -14.57 6.25
N LYS A 47 -9.44 -13.33 6.37
CA LYS A 47 -9.43 -12.38 5.26
C LYS A 47 -8.40 -12.73 4.19
N ILE A 48 -7.25 -13.30 4.60
CA ILE A 48 -6.27 -13.84 3.66
C ILE A 48 -6.92 -14.96 2.85
N ASP A 49 -7.57 -15.91 3.52
CA ASP A 49 -8.19 -17.08 2.89
C ASP A 49 -9.29 -16.68 1.91
N GLU A 50 -10.13 -15.67 2.25
CA GLU A 50 -11.12 -15.09 1.34
C GLU A 50 -10.49 -14.56 0.05
N VAL A 51 -9.39 -13.79 0.14
CA VAL A 51 -8.71 -13.20 -1.03
C VAL A 51 -7.97 -14.27 -1.84
N VAL A 52 -7.33 -15.23 -1.19
CA VAL A 52 -6.69 -16.37 -1.85
C VAL A 52 -7.71 -17.13 -2.68
N ASN A 53 -8.86 -17.48 -2.09
CA ASN A 53 -9.93 -18.19 -2.79
C ASN A 53 -10.48 -17.40 -3.99
N GLU A 54 -10.63 -16.06 -3.84
CA GLU A 54 -11.09 -15.20 -4.93
C GLU A 54 -10.11 -15.21 -6.11
N ILE A 55 -8.82 -15.04 -5.85
CA ILE A 55 -7.78 -15.04 -6.89
C ILE A 55 -7.67 -16.42 -7.57
N GLN A 56 -7.65 -17.50 -6.79
CA GLN A 56 -7.53 -18.87 -7.31
C GLN A 56 -8.77 -19.28 -8.12
N SER A 57 -9.96 -18.85 -7.71
CA SER A 57 -11.19 -19.08 -8.47
C SER A 57 -11.17 -18.40 -9.85
N ALA A 58 -10.45 -17.28 -9.95
CA ALA A 58 -10.18 -16.57 -11.20
C ALA A 58 -8.94 -17.13 -11.96
N ARG A 59 -8.37 -18.27 -11.50
CA ARG A 59 -7.15 -18.91 -12.03
C ARG A 59 -5.88 -18.07 -11.88
N GLY A 60 -5.84 -17.11 -10.97
CA GLY A 60 -4.64 -16.40 -10.59
C GLY A 60 -3.74 -17.23 -9.67
N GLU A 61 -2.45 -16.93 -9.66
CA GLU A 61 -1.45 -17.58 -8.81
C GLU A 61 -1.18 -16.69 -7.58
N CYS A 62 -1.38 -17.23 -6.37
CA CYS A 62 -1.19 -16.46 -5.15
C CYS A 62 -0.78 -17.31 -3.96
N LEU A 63 -0.25 -16.66 -2.93
CA LEU A 63 0.16 -17.23 -1.65
C LEU A 63 -0.34 -16.36 -0.50
N GLY A 64 -1.10 -16.93 0.43
CA GLY A 64 -1.52 -16.25 1.65
C GLY A 64 -0.48 -16.38 2.77
N ILE A 65 -0.13 -15.29 3.44
CA ILE A 65 0.83 -15.28 4.55
C ILE A 65 0.32 -14.42 5.70
N LEU A 66 0.09 -15.05 6.87
CA LEU A 66 -0.19 -14.33 8.10
C LEU A 66 1.07 -13.60 8.55
N CYS A 67 0.99 -12.26 8.69
CA CYS A 67 2.12 -11.42 9.06
C CYS A 67 1.66 -10.12 9.74
N ASP A 68 2.11 -9.87 10.96
CA ASP A 68 2.09 -8.54 11.57
C ASP A 68 3.35 -7.79 11.11
N VAL A 69 3.16 -6.75 10.30
CA VAL A 69 4.26 -5.94 9.74
C VAL A 69 5.05 -5.19 10.82
N SER A 70 4.49 -5.00 12.03
CA SER A 70 5.19 -4.41 13.17
C SER A 70 6.25 -5.35 13.77
N VAL A 71 6.20 -6.65 13.45
CA VAL A 71 7.11 -7.67 13.94
C VAL A 71 8.13 -8.02 12.86
N ARG A 72 9.35 -7.48 13.01
CA ARG A 72 10.44 -7.65 12.04
C ARG A 72 10.62 -9.09 11.56
N LYS A 73 10.66 -10.04 12.50
CA LYS A 73 10.88 -11.47 12.19
C LYS A 73 9.82 -12.00 11.22
N GLN A 74 8.55 -11.64 11.43
CA GLN A 74 7.46 -12.08 10.56
C GLN A 74 7.59 -11.49 9.15
N VAL A 75 8.06 -10.22 9.03
CA VAL A 75 8.33 -9.60 7.72
C VAL A 75 9.48 -10.30 7.00
N ASP A 76 10.59 -10.59 7.71
CA ASP A 76 11.72 -11.32 7.14
C ASP A 76 11.27 -12.73 6.68
N GLU A 77 10.47 -13.44 7.47
CA GLU A 77 9.89 -14.76 7.13
C GLU A 77 8.90 -14.68 5.94
N MET A 78 8.07 -13.64 5.86
CA MET A 78 7.18 -13.42 4.73
C MET A 78 7.94 -13.30 3.41
N ILE A 79 9.01 -12.50 3.39
CA ILE A 79 9.84 -12.35 2.19
C ILE A 79 10.58 -13.66 1.86
N GLN A 80 11.09 -14.39 2.87
CA GLN A 80 11.73 -15.68 2.64
C GLN A 80 10.77 -16.70 2.04
N LYS A 81 9.55 -16.84 2.59
CA LYS A 81 8.50 -17.72 2.03
C LYS A 81 8.12 -17.32 0.59
N THR A 82 8.15 -16.03 0.28
CA THR A 82 7.93 -15.55 -1.10
C THR A 82 9.03 -16.05 -2.04
N ILE A 83 10.29 -15.97 -1.61
CA ILE A 83 11.43 -16.47 -2.38
C ILE A 83 11.37 -17.99 -2.53
N ASP A 84 11.03 -18.71 -1.47
CA ASP A 84 10.92 -20.18 -1.51
C ASP A 84 9.83 -20.64 -2.50
N ALA A 85 8.71 -19.91 -2.57
CA ALA A 85 7.59 -20.23 -3.44
C ALA A 85 7.79 -19.78 -4.91
N PHE A 86 8.35 -18.60 -5.13
CA PHE A 86 8.34 -17.95 -6.45
C PHE A 86 9.73 -17.57 -6.97
N GLY A 87 10.78 -17.70 -6.18
CA GLY A 87 12.18 -17.46 -6.58
C GLY A 87 12.58 -15.99 -6.69
N ARG A 88 11.64 -15.04 -6.55
CA ARG A 88 11.88 -13.60 -6.75
C ARG A 88 10.89 -12.72 -5.99
N VAL A 89 11.21 -11.42 -5.88
CA VAL A 89 10.28 -10.36 -5.46
C VAL A 89 10.50 -9.16 -6.38
N ASP A 90 9.51 -8.83 -7.20
CA ASP A 90 9.59 -7.72 -8.15
C ASP A 90 8.89 -6.46 -7.65
N ILE A 91 7.78 -6.64 -6.95
CA ILE A 91 6.90 -5.57 -6.52
C ILE A 91 6.63 -5.69 -5.03
N LEU A 92 6.72 -4.57 -4.32
CA LEU A 92 6.31 -4.45 -2.93
C LEU A 92 5.29 -3.32 -2.79
N ILE A 93 4.08 -3.64 -2.34
CA ILE A 93 3.06 -2.66 -1.98
C ILE A 93 2.94 -2.59 -0.46
N ASN A 94 3.51 -1.55 0.14
CA ASN A 94 3.37 -1.26 1.57
C ASN A 94 2.03 -0.54 1.81
N ASN A 95 0.96 -1.33 1.99
CA ASN A 95 -0.39 -0.82 2.21
C ASN A 95 -0.87 -0.98 3.65
N ALA A 96 -0.34 -1.96 4.40
CA ALA A 96 -0.69 -2.12 5.82
C ALA A 96 -0.54 -0.80 6.60
N GLY A 97 -1.54 -0.47 7.40
CA GLY A 97 -1.53 0.78 8.17
C GLY A 97 -2.64 0.85 9.19
N LEU A 98 -2.37 1.58 10.27
CA LEU A 98 -3.30 1.89 11.34
C LEU A 98 -3.70 3.36 11.25
N LEU A 99 -5.01 3.63 11.22
CA LEU A 99 -5.63 4.94 11.35
C LEU A 99 -6.60 4.92 12.52
N LYS A 100 -6.47 5.84 13.43
CA LYS A 100 -7.40 6.09 14.52
C LYS A 100 -7.69 7.58 14.62
N THR A 101 -8.87 7.91 15.12
CA THR A 101 -9.35 9.28 15.30
C THR A 101 -9.37 9.62 16.79
N GLY A 102 -9.13 10.87 17.13
CA GLY A 102 -9.15 11.38 18.50
C GLY A 102 -8.40 12.70 18.62
N THR A 103 -8.47 13.30 19.78
CA THR A 103 -7.76 14.56 20.13
C THR A 103 -6.32 14.28 20.57
N ILE A 104 -5.51 15.32 20.72
CA ILE A 104 -4.12 15.20 21.19
C ILE A 104 -4.09 14.67 22.63
N GLU A 105 -5.03 15.13 23.45
CA GLU A 105 -5.11 14.79 24.88
C GLU A 105 -5.53 13.34 25.11
N GLU A 106 -6.26 12.73 24.16
CA GLU A 106 -6.70 11.34 24.23
C GLU A 106 -5.65 10.34 23.73
N LEU A 107 -4.56 10.84 23.15
CA LEU A 107 -3.54 9.99 22.54
C LEU A 107 -2.67 9.29 23.61
N SER A 108 -2.84 7.99 23.77
CA SER A 108 -2.02 7.20 24.70
C SER A 108 -0.65 6.83 24.10
N ASP A 109 0.33 6.57 24.98
CA ASP A 109 1.66 6.09 24.58
C ASP A 109 1.56 4.78 23.77
N GLU A 110 0.67 3.85 24.16
CA GLU A 110 0.43 2.61 23.44
C GLU A 110 -0.06 2.88 22.02
N MET A 111 -0.94 3.86 21.83
CA MET A 111 -1.43 4.23 20.49
C MET A 111 -0.34 4.87 19.65
N ILE A 112 0.55 5.68 20.27
CA ILE A 112 1.73 6.25 19.61
C ILE A 112 2.62 5.11 19.11
N ASP A 113 3.03 4.24 20.02
CA ASP A 113 3.93 3.13 19.70
C ASP A 113 3.35 2.21 18.62
N ARG A 114 2.10 1.79 18.79
CA ARG A 114 1.43 0.90 17.82
C ARG A 114 1.32 1.53 16.43
N THR A 115 1.01 2.84 16.36
CA THR A 115 0.91 3.55 15.09
C THR A 115 2.28 3.65 14.41
N LEU A 116 3.33 3.98 15.15
CA LEU A 116 4.69 4.05 14.61
C LEU A 116 5.22 2.66 14.22
N ASP A 117 4.95 1.65 15.00
CA ASP A 117 5.36 0.27 14.74
C ASP A 117 4.78 -0.25 13.42
N ILE A 118 3.49 -0.01 13.17
CA ILE A 118 2.83 -0.46 11.95
C ILE A 118 3.20 0.46 10.77
N ASN A 119 2.94 1.78 10.90
CA ASN A 119 2.97 2.69 9.75
C ASN A 119 4.39 3.09 9.34
N VAL A 120 5.36 3.03 10.25
CA VAL A 120 6.75 3.46 10.00
C VAL A 120 7.69 2.27 10.00
N LYS A 121 7.78 1.53 11.13
CA LYS A 121 8.72 0.40 11.22
C LYS A 121 8.33 -0.72 10.26
N GLY A 122 7.03 -1.03 10.09
CA GLY A 122 6.55 -2.04 9.14
C GLY A 122 7.00 -1.75 7.71
N VAL A 123 6.86 -0.50 7.27
CA VAL A 123 7.33 -0.06 5.94
C VAL A 123 8.86 -0.20 5.82
N LEU A 124 9.61 0.23 6.84
CA LEU A 124 11.07 0.09 6.86
C LEU A 124 11.52 -1.38 6.84
N TYR A 125 10.85 -2.25 7.60
CA TYR A 125 11.18 -3.68 7.65
C TYR A 125 10.97 -4.32 6.28
N ALA A 126 9.85 -4.05 5.61
CA ALA A 126 9.55 -4.59 4.31
C ALA A 126 10.53 -4.08 3.22
N ILE A 127 10.80 -2.77 3.16
CA ILE A 127 11.79 -2.20 2.23
C ILE A 127 13.16 -2.83 2.47
N ARG A 128 13.61 -2.93 3.73
CA ARG A 128 14.89 -3.54 4.06
C ARG A 128 14.98 -5.00 3.63
N ALA A 129 13.92 -5.78 3.86
CA ALA A 129 13.90 -7.20 3.53
C ALA A 129 13.98 -7.46 2.01
N VAL A 130 13.32 -6.65 1.17
CA VAL A 130 13.37 -6.81 -0.29
C VAL A 130 14.61 -6.19 -0.93
N THR A 131 15.28 -5.26 -0.26
CA THR A 131 16.42 -4.51 -0.82
C THR A 131 17.53 -5.39 -1.40
N PRO A 132 18.08 -6.41 -0.69
CA PRO A 132 19.16 -7.23 -1.24
C PRO A 132 18.69 -8.03 -2.47
N ILE A 133 17.44 -8.47 -2.47
CA ILE A 133 16.83 -9.25 -3.56
C ILE A 133 16.68 -8.38 -4.80
N MET A 134 16.03 -7.21 -4.68
CA MET A 134 15.81 -6.30 -5.79
C MET A 134 17.13 -5.75 -6.37
N LYS A 135 18.13 -5.48 -5.52
CA LYS A 135 19.46 -5.09 -5.97
C LYS A 135 20.13 -6.19 -6.80
N SER A 136 20.06 -7.45 -6.38
CA SER A 136 20.59 -8.59 -7.11
C SER A 136 19.89 -8.79 -8.45
N GLN A 137 18.57 -8.61 -8.46
CA GLN A 137 17.72 -8.70 -9.66
C GLN A 137 17.94 -7.53 -10.64
N LYS A 138 18.50 -6.40 -10.17
CA LYS A 138 18.56 -5.10 -10.87
C LYS A 138 17.18 -4.65 -11.35
N TYR A 139 16.18 -4.95 -10.57
CA TYR A 139 14.78 -4.64 -10.81
C TYR A 139 13.99 -4.62 -9.51
N GLY A 140 13.10 -3.65 -9.36
CA GLY A 140 12.13 -3.60 -8.28
C GLY A 140 11.20 -2.40 -8.44
N ARG A 141 9.98 -2.56 -7.92
CA ARG A 141 8.96 -1.51 -7.85
C ARG A 141 8.39 -1.50 -6.44
N ILE A 142 8.59 -0.42 -5.71
CA ILE A 142 8.08 -0.24 -4.34
C ILE A 142 7.06 0.88 -4.34
N VAL A 143 5.84 0.59 -3.89
CA VAL A 143 4.77 1.58 -3.75
C VAL A 143 4.33 1.63 -2.29
N ASN A 144 4.47 2.81 -1.68
CA ASN A 144 4.10 3.04 -0.29
C ASN A 144 2.75 3.77 -0.21
N VAL A 145 1.85 3.33 0.66
CA VAL A 145 0.60 4.05 0.91
C VAL A 145 0.83 5.09 2.03
N ALA A 146 1.03 6.34 1.61
CA ALA A 146 1.07 7.50 2.50
C ALA A 146 -0.37 8.01 2.78
N SER A 147 -0.55 9.32 2.83
CA SER A 147 -1.83 10.02 3.00
C SER A 147 -1.64 11.51 2.71
N ILE A 148 -2.69 12.22 2.30
CA ILE A 148 -2.67 13.69 2.28
C ILE A 148 -2.43 14.27 3.69
N THR A 149 -2.84 13.54 4.74
CA THR A 149 -2.58 13.94 6.13
C THR A 149 -1.08 14.04 6.42
N GLY A 150 -0.25 13.18 5.81
CA GLY A 150 1.20 13.25 5.89
C GLY A 150 1.82 14.45 5.14
N LYS A 151 1.09 15.07 4.21
CA LYS A 151 1.53 16.26 3.48
C LYS A 151 1.10 17.56 4.15
N ARG A 152 -0.18 17.67 4.55
CA ARG A 152 -0.78 18.91 5.00
C ARG A 152 -1.07 18.99 6.51
N GLY A 153 -0.94 17.86 7.22
CA GLY A 153 -1.52 17.70 8.56
C GLY A 153 -3.04 17.53 8.52
N ASP A 154 -3.63 17.18 9.66
CA ASP A 154 -5.07 16.99 9.82
C ASP A 154 -5.41 17.02 11.32
N ASN A 155 -6.63 17.44 11.67
CA ASN A 155 -7.15 17.42 13.03
C ASN A 155 -8.31 16.43 13.22
N THR A 156 -8.58 15.58 12.23
CA THR A 156 -9.63 14.55 12.30
C THR A 156 -9.08 13.17 12.69
N THR A 157 -7.76 13.03 12.71
CA THR A 157 -7.04 11.82 13.12
C THR A 157 -6.08 12.15 14.26
N TYR A 158 -5.64 11.13 15.00
CA TYR A 158 -4.55 11.35 15.94
C TYR A 158 -3.32 11.94 15.24
N ILE A 159 -2.67 12.92 15.87
CA ILE A 159 -1.50 13.62 15.32
C ILE A 159 -0.37 12.66 14.88
N VAL A 160 -0.20 11.55 15.60
CA VAL A 160 0.80 10.52 15.28
C VAL A 160 0.56 9.87 13.92
N TYR A 161 -0.71 9.78 13.48
CA TYR A 161 -1.01 9.25 12.13
C TYR A 161 -0.42 10.14 11.04
N GLY A 162 -0.67 11.47 11.10
CA GLY A 162 -0.10 12.43 10.15
C GLY A 162 1.42 12.38 10.15
N GLY A 163 2.04 12.37 11.35
CA GLY A 163 3.48 12.24 11.52
C GLY A 163 4.03 10.94 10.89
N SER A 164 3.35 9.81 11.12
CA SER A 164 3.74 8.52 10.54
C SER A 164 3.69 8.52 9.01
N LYS A 165 2.66 9.13 8.41
CA LYS A 165 2.52 9.21 6.95
C LYS A 165 3.48 10.24 6.33
N GLY A 166 3.84 11.30 7.05
CA GLY A 166 4.95 12.21 6.69
C GLY A 166 6.30 11.50 6.69
N ALA A 167 6.56 10.63 7.67
CA ALA A 167 7.74 9.77 7.69
C ALA A 167 7.81 8.85 6.45
N VAL A 168 6.69 8.22 6.06
CA VAL A 168 6.61 7.38 4.84
C VAL A 168 6.98 8.17 3.59
N ILE A 169 6.51 9.42 3.46
CA ILE A 169 6.86 10.31 2.33
C ILE A 169 8.37 10.54 2.26
N THR A 170 9.01 10.86 3.38
CA THR A 170 10.45 11.11 3.43
C THR A 170 11.25 9.82 3.19
N MET A 171 10.83 8.69 3.78
CA MET A 171 11.44 7.38 3.55
C MET A 171 11.36 6.96 2.08
N THR A 172 10.27 7.26 1.39
CA THR A 172 10.11 7.01 -0.05
C THR A 172 11.21 7.71 -0.85
N ARG A 173 11.45 9.00 -0.60
CA ARG A 173 12.51 9.76 -1.27
C ARG A 173 13.91 9.23 -0.97
N SER A 174 14.17 8.87 0.28
CA SER A 174 15.47 8.33 0.70
C SER A 174 15.73 6.96 0.06
N ALA A 175 14.74 6.07 0.06
CA ALA A 175 14.84 4.76 -0.56
C ALA A 175 15.00 4.86 -2.09
N ALA A 176 14.28 5.79 -2.75
CA ALA A 176 14.40 6.04 -4.18
C ALA A 176 15.84 6.43 -4.57
N ARG A 177 16.47 7.33 -3.81
CA ARG A 177 17.88 7.73 -4.03
C ARG A 177 18.83 6.56 -3.84
N ALA A 178 18.61 5.75 -2.81
CA ALA A 178 19.51 4.62 -2.48
C ALA A 178 19.36 3.44 -3.45
N LEU A 179 18.19 3.22 -4.02
CA LEU A 179 17.87 2.04 -4.82
C LEU A 179 17.84 2.31 -6.34
N GLY A 180 17.68 3.57 -6.75
CA GLY A 180 17.66 3.97 -8.16
C GLY A 180 18.84 3.45 -8.99
N PRO A 181 20.10 3.50 -8.50
CA PRO A 181 21.24 2.94 -9.23
C PRO A 181 21.15 1.44 -9.53
N TYR A 182 20.24 0.73 -8.88
CA TYR A 182 20.01 -0.71 -9.07
C TYR A 182 18.74 -1.02 -9.91
N GLY A 183 18.18 -0.03 -10.60
CA GLY A 183 16.96 -0.23 -11.40
C GLY A 183 15.67 -0.38 -10.60
N VAL A 184 15.68 0.03 -9.32
CA VAL A 184 14.53 -0.03 -8.43
C VAL A 184 13.90 1.35 -8.28
N THR A 185 12.59 1.45 -8.55
CA THR A 185 11.82 2.68 -8.26
C THR A 185 11.08 2.56 -6.93
N VAL A 186 10.99 3.65 -6.20
CA VAL A 186 10.26 3.73 -4.94
C VAL A 186 9.39 4.97 -4.96
N ASN A 187 8.06 4.79 -4.94
CA ASN A 187 7.10 5.87 -4.98
C ASN A 187 6.04 5.72 -3.87
N ALA A 188 5.27 6.74 -3.66
CA ALA A 188 4.13 6.70 -2.74
C ALA A 188 2.87 7.24 -3.40
N ILE A 189 1.72 6.81 -2.90
CA ILE A 189 0.43 7.45 -3.17
C ILE A 189 -0.02 8.19 -1.91
N ALA A 190 -0.71 9.32 -2.08
CA ALA A 190 -1.30 10.10 -0.99
C ALA A 190 -2.83 10.17 -1.16
N PRO A 191 -3.56 9.15 -0.68
CA PRO A 191 -5.02 9.14 -0.72
C PRO A 191 -5.64 10.19 0.22
N HIS A 192 -6.90 10.54 -0.09
CA HIS A 192 -7.84 11.18 0.83
C HIS A 192 -8.92 10.17 1.24
N ALA A 193 -10.16 10.59 1.35
CA ALA A 193 -11.28 9.74 1.73
C ALA A 193 -11.60 8.69 0.66
N VAL A 194 -11.32 7.43 0.98
CA VAL A 194 -11.55 6.26 0.12
C VAL A 194 -12.60 5.37 0.75
N MET A 195 -13.60 4.97 -0.03
CA MET A 195 -14.63 4.02 0.42
C MET A 195 -14.01 2.64 0.63
N THR A 196 -13.77 2.32 1.89
CA THR A 196 -13.26 1.02 2.36
C THR A 196 -14.11 0.53 3.54
N THR A 197 -13.89 -0.70 3.97
CA THR A 197 -14.48 -1.24 5.21
C THR A 197 -14.16 -0.37 6.43
N MET A 198 -13.01 0.30 6.43
CA MET A 198 -12.61 1.24 7.49
C MET A 198 -13.55 2.45 7.61
N MET A 199 -14.28 2.81 6.55
CA MET A 199 -15.23 3.94 6.51
C MET A 199 -16.69 3.48 6.54
N SER A 200 -16.96 2.20 6.80
CA SER A 200 -18.33 1.63 6.82
C SER A 200 -19.23 2.26 7.87
N TYR A 201 -18.65 2.87 8.92
CA TYR A 201 -19.40 3.56 9.98
C TYR A 201 -19.87 4.98 9.60
N TRP A 202 -19.49 5.50 8.42
CA TRP A 202 -19.99 6.79 7.95
C TRP A 202 -21.40 6.66 7.39
N ASP A 203 -22.30 7.49 7.89
CA ASP A 203 -23.64 7.65 7.30
C ASP A 203 -23.59 8.39 5.94
N GLU A 204 -24.68 8.42 5.23
CA GLU A 204 -24.77 9.03 3.89
C GLU A 204 -24.60 10.55 3.95
N GLU A 205 -25.01 11.21 5.05
CA GLU A 205 -24.86 12.65 5.24
C GLU A 205 -23.37 13.00 5.36
N LYS A 206 -22.61 12.26 6.17
CA LYS A 206 -21.15 12.44 6.32
C LYS A 206 -20.42 12.15 5.02
N LYS A 207 -20.78 11.07 4.32
CA LYS A 207 -20.20 10.75 3.00
C LYS A 207 -20.43 11.91 2.02
N LYS A 208 -21.65 12.41 1.93
CA LYS A 208 -21.99 13.55 1.07
C LYS A 208 -21.24 14.82 1.47
N SER A 209 -21.24 15.15 2.77
CA SER A 209 -20.50 16.34 3.28
C SER A 209 -19.02 16.33 2.93
N ILE A 210 -18.39 15.14 2.92
CA ILE A 210 -16.98 15.02 2.52
C ILE A 210 -16.85 15.10 1.01
N ALA A 211 -17.70 14.40 0.25
CA ALA A 211 -17.71 14.43 -1.22
C ALA A 211 -17.91 15.85 -1.76
N ASP A 212 -18.77 16.65 -1.15
CA ASP A 212 -19.06 18.03 -1.56
C ASP A 212 -17.82 18.96 -1.43
N LYS A 213 -16.88 18.63 -0.55
CA LYS A 213 -15.61 19.35 -0.38
C LYS A 213 -14.54 18.92 -1.37
N ILE A 214 -14.69 17.77 -2.00
CA ILE A 214 -13.76 17.25 -3.01
C ILE A 214 -14.12 17.88 -4.38
N PRO A 215 -13.19 18.47 -5.12
CA PRO A 215 -13.47 19.07 -6.43
C PRO A 215 -14.18 18.13 -7.41
N VAL A 216 -13.80 16.85 -7.48
CA VAL A 216 -14.45 15.85 -8.35
C VAL A 216 -15.80 15.33 -7.81
N LYS A 217 -16.29 15.89 -6.68
CA LYS A 217 -17.63 15.66 -6.09
C LYS A 217 -17.96 14.20 -5.79
N ARG A 218 -16.96 13.40 -5.48
CA ARG A 218 -17.14 12.02 -5.01
C ARG A 218 -16.01 11.60 -4.08
N LEU A 219 -16.27 10.57 -3.30
CA LEU A 219 -15.21 9.86 -2.57
C LEU A 219 -14.39 9.01 -3.54
N GLY A 220 -13.14 8.73 -3.16
CA GLY A 220 -12.32 7.76 -3.86
C GLY A 220 -12.85 6.34 -3.69
N THR A 221 -12.57 5.47 -4.64
CA THR A 221 -12.85 4.04 -4.58
C THR A 221 -11.56 3.25 -4.43
N VAL A 222 -11.67 2.00 -4.00
CA VAL A 222 -10.50 1.10 -3.95
C VAL A 222 -9.88 0.88 -5.34
N HIS A 223 -10.69 0.93 -6.40
CA HIS A 223 -10.21 0.84 -7.79
C HIS A 223 -9.39 2.08 -8.20
N ASP A 224 -9.82 3.30 -7.81
CA ASP A 224 -9.00 4.49 -8.08
C ASP A 224 -7.58 4.31 -7.52
N MET A 225 -7.48 3.78 -6.29
CA MET A 225 -6.20 3.53 -5.63
C MET A 225 -5.42 2.41 -6.32
N SER A 226 -6.08 1.30 -6.63
CA SER A 226 -5.47 0.16 -7.30
C SER A 226 -4.84 0.55 -8.64
N TYR A 227 -5.53 1.30 -9.47
CA TYR A 227 -5.03 1.70 -10.79
C TYR A 227 -3.75 2.53 -10.70
N LEU A 228 -3.66 3.46 -9.73
CA LEU A 228 -2.44 4.23 -9.53
C LEU A 228 -1.31 3.38 -8.97
N MET A 229 -1.60 2.50 -8.00
CA MET A 229 -0.58 1.58 -7.45
C MET A 229 -0.05 0.64 -8.53
N MET A 230 -0.92 0.09 -9.40
CA MET A 230 -0.52 -0.75 -10.52
C MET A 230 0.32 0.02 -11.54
N PHE A 231 -0.05 1.26 -11.89
CA PHE A 231 0.76 2.10 -12.76
C PHE A 231 2.16 2.31 -12.17
N LEU A 232 2.27 2.69 -10.90
CA LEU A 232 3.56 2.90 -10.23
C LEU A 232 4.38 1.61 -10.05
N ALA A 233 3.72 0.45 -10.06
CA ALA A 233 4.35 -0.88 -9.99
C ALA A 233 4.71 -1.44 -11.37
N SER A 234 4.32 -0.80 -12.45
CA SER A 234 4.56 -1.26 -13.83
C SER A 234 5.86 -0.70 -14.42
N ASP A 235 6.24 -1.22 -15.58
CA ASP A 235 7.39 -0.71 -16.33
C ASP A 235 7.10 0.63 -17.02
N GLU A 236 5.83 0.99 -17.17
CA GLU A 236 5.37 2.28 -17.73
C GLU A 236 5.82 3.47 -16.85
N SER A 237 5.99 3.26 -15.55
CA SER A 237 6.45 4.28 -14.60
C SER A 237 7.96 4.21 -14.29
N SER A 238 8.75 3.54 -15.13
CA SER A 238 10.18 3.26 -14.86
C SER A 238 11.06 4.51 -14.69
N PHE A 239 10.59 5.68 -15.13
CA PHE A 239 11.29 6.97 -14.96
C PHE A 239 10.72 7.83 -13.83
N ILE A 240 9.77 7.28 -13.03
CA ILE A 240 9.18 7.93 -11.87
C ILE A 240 9.73 7.28 -10.61
N THR A 241 10.46 8.02 -9.79
CA THR A 241 10.96 7.54 -8.50
C THR A 241 11.13 8.68 -7.50
N GLY A 242 10.83 8.40 -6.24
CA GLY A 242 10.87 9.39 -5.14
C GLY A 242 9.62 10.27 -5.06
N GLU A 243 8.62 10.02 -5.89
CA GLU A 243 7.41 10.81 -5.94
C GLU A 243 6.35 10.34 -4.93
N THR A 244 5.54 11.31 -4.48
CA THR A 244 4.32 11.05 -3.70
C THR A 244 3.15 11.65 -4.44
N ILE A 245 2.44 10.82 -5.18
CA ILE A 245 1.36 11.25 -6.06
C ILE A 245 0.06 11.42 -5.28
N ASN A 246 -0.53 12.60 -5.37
CA ASN A 246 -1.84 12.89 -4.80
C ASN A 246 -2.92 12.11 -5.57
N ILE A 247 -3.73 11.36 -4.83
CA ILE A 247 -4.92 10.68 -5.36
C ILE A 247 -6.11 10.97 -4.44
N ASN A 248 -6.63 12.18 -4.55
CA ASN A 248 -7.55 12.77 -3.59
C ASN A 248 -8.69 13.59 -4.23
N GLY A 249 -8.88 13.46 -5.54
CA GLY A 249 -9.91 14.18 -6.29
C GLY A 249 -9.74 15.70 -6.31
N GLY A 250 -8.53 16.19 -6.08
CA GLY A 250 -8.22 17.63 -6.03
C GLY A 250 -8.45 18.27 -4.65
N TYR A 251 -8.74 17.48 -3.61
CA TYR A 251 -8.94 18.03 -2.25
C TYR A 251 -7.69 18.72 -1.68
N TYR A 252 -6.52 18.25 -2.05
CA TYR A 252 -5.24 18.86 -1.75
C TYR A 252 -4.35 18.87 -3.00
N MET A 253 -3.70 19.99 -3.25
CA MET A 253 -2.79 20.22 -4.37
C MET A 253 -1.50 20.84 -3.82
N ASP A 254 -0.33 20.36 -4.23
CA ASP A 254 1.03 20.83 -3.92
C ASP A 254 1.83 21.10 -5.19
#